data_14afd8e8a00a5dca76f47fe64f023d4b
#
_entry.id   14afd8e8a00a5dca76f47fe64f023d4b
#
_cell.length_a   1.000
_cell.length_b   1.000
_cell.length_c   1.000
_cell.angle_alpha   90.00
_cell.angle_beta   90.00
_cell.angle_gamma   90.00
#
_symmetry.space_group_name_H-M   'P 1'
#
loop_
_entity.id
_entity.type
_entity.pdbx_description
1 polymer ?
#
loop_
_entity_poly.entity_id
_entity_poly.type
_entity_poly.pdbx_seq_one_letter_code
_entity_poly.pdbx_strand_id
1 'polypeptide(L)'
;KTGFDEYLGMNPRLAKDVVFTIVSSDDPMFLTEYMPANLLFRYEDKQAVMNENTLNGRLQRLVEMLRRECQVMKIEKEIAEKVNESMDKNQRDYYLHEQLHIINDELGEGDDTHAEADDYRRKIRELHLAEDSEKKLLKEVDRLSRMQSSNQEATVIRTYLDTCLDLPWNTMTVDDLDIHRAQQILDRDHYGLKKVKDRILEMLAVRKLAPDVKAQIICLVGPPGVGKTSIARSIAESLGRKYVRISLGGVRDEAEIRGHRRTYIGAMPGKIISAMITAKSSNPLMLLDEIDKLADRKSTRLNSSHLYISYAVFCLK
;
A
#
# COMPACT_ATOMS: atom_id res chain seq x y z
N LYS A 1 29.64 54.44 -15.80
CA LYS A 1 29.80 54.38 -14.33
C LYS A 1 28.55 53.75 -13.66
N THR A 2 27.31 54.14 -14.01
CA THR A 2 26.07 53.60 -13.41
C THR A 2 25.98 52.05 -13.41
N GLY A 3 26.37 51.36 -14.49
CA GLY A 3 26.40 49.88 -14.54
C GLY A 3 27.46 49.26 -13.64
N PHE A 4 28.54 49.96 -13.35
CA PHE A 4 29.56 49.52 -12.40
C PHE A 4 29.09 49.69 -10.95
N ASP A 5 28.36 50.78 -10.65
CA ASP A 5 27.79 50.98 -9.31
C ASP A 5 26.78 49.86 -8.94
N GLU A 6 25.99 49.41 -9.93
CA GLU A 6 25.06 48.25 -9.77
C GLU A 6 25.84 46.96 -9.52
N TYR A 7 26.91 46.70 -10.28
CA TYR A 7 27.78 45.56 -10.10
C TYR A 7 28.49 45.55 -8.73
N LEU A 8 28.98 46.74 -8.30
CA LEU A 8 29.60 46.91 -6.98
C LEU A 8 28.63 46.63 -5.82
N GLY A 9 27.39 47.07 -5.94
CA GLY A 9 26.34 46.78 -4.95
C GLY A 9 26.05 45.29 -4.74
N MET A 10 26.29 44.47 -5.78
CA MET A 10 26.11 43.03 -5.72
C MET A 10 27.37 42.25 -5.37
N ASN A 11 28.56 42.85 -5.56
CA ASN A 11 29.84 42.18 -5.28
C ASN A 11 30.67 42.98 -4.26
N PRO A 12 30.33 42.92 -2.95
CA PRO A 12 31.03 43.66 -1.89
C PRO A 12 32.47 43.17 -1.64
N ARG A 13 32.89 42.08 -2.26
CA ARG A 13 34.21 41.47 -2.08
C ARG A 13 35.27 42.04 -3.05
N LEU A 14 34.88 42.99 -3.88
CA LEU A 14 35.84 43.62 -4.81
C LEU A 14 36.92 44.37 -4.04
N ALA A 15 38.16 44.28 -4.49
CA ALA A 15 39.28 44.99 -3.87
C ALA A 15 39.05 46.50 -3.89
N LYS A 16 39.20 47.16 -2.75
CA LYS A 16 38.94 48.59 -2.59
C LYS A 16 39.77 49.48 -3.54
N ASP A 17 40.99 49.03 -3.81
CA ASP A 17 41.90 49.74 -4.75
C ASP A 17 41.40 49.73 -6.18
N VAL A 18 40.78 48.60 -6.62
CA VAL A 18 40.20 48.49 -7.94
C VAL A 18 38.96 49.37 -8.05
N VAL A 19 38.11 49.39 -7.03
CA VAL A 19 36.92 50.27 -6.96
C VAL A 19 37.35 51.73 -7.02
N PHE A 20 38.30 52.13 -6.19
CA PHE A 20 38.79 53.52 -6.16
C PHE A 20 39.34 53.94 -7.51
N THR A 21 40.15 53.11 -8.18
CA THR A 21 40.74 53.40 -9.47
C THR A 21 39.67 53.57 -10.58
N ILE A 22 38.64 52.72 -10.58
CA ILE A 22 37.54 52.78 -11.57
C ILE A 22 36.68 54.05 -11.35
N VAL A 23 36.34 54.37 -10.08
CA VAL A 23 35.51 55.51 -9.75
C VAL A 23 36.24 56.83 -10.02
N SER A 24 37.55 56.92 -9.73
CA SER A 24 38.38 58.12 -9.86
C SER A 24 38.76 58.45 -11.28
N SER A 25 38.77 57.46 -12.20
CA SER A 25 39.14 57.69 -13.59
C SER A 25 37.96 58.18 -14.45
N ASP A 26 38.17 59.22 -15.23
CA ASP A 26 37.21 59.72 -16.23
C ASP A 26 37.67 59.42 -17.67
N ASP A 27 38.80 58.72 -17.85
CA ASP A 27 39.26 58.31 -19.17
C ASP A 27 38.55 57.05 -19.65
N PRO A 28 37.70 57.15 -20.71
CA PRO A 28 36.96 56.01 -21.22
C PRO A 28 37.85 54.90 -21.79
N MET A 29 38.99 55.27 -22.38
CA MET A 29 39.92 54.31 -22.95
C MET A 29 40.56 53.46 -21.87
N PHE A 30 41.04 54.09 -20.81
CA PHE A 30 41.59 53.43 -19.63
C PHE A 30 40.56 52.48 -18.96
N LEU A 31 39.31 52.94 -18.83
CA LEU A 31 38.27 52.12 -18.21
C LEU A 31 37.95 50.82 -19.01
N THR A 32 37.98 50.89 -20.37
CA THR A 32 37.74 49.70 -21.21
C THR A 32 38.87 48.70 -21.18
N GLU A 33 40.04 49.05 -20.72
CA GLU A 33 41.18 48.15 -20.52
C GLU A 33 41.29 47.68 -19.06
N TYR A 34 41.13 48.59 -18.13
CA TYR A 34 41.30 48.33 -16.70
C TYR A 34 40.17 47.49 -16.09
N MET A 35 38.90 47.75 -16.44
CA MET A 35 37.74 47.01 -15.88
C MET A 35 37.74 45.53 -16.28
N PRO A 36 37.90 45.16 -17.58
CA PRO A 36 37.96 43.74 -17.94
C PRO A 36 39.14 43.00 -17.30
N ALA A 37 40.28 43.70 -17.13
CA ALA A 37 41.47 43.09 -16.51
C ALA A 37 41.25 42.74 -15.02
N ASN A 38 40.55 43.58 -14.26
CA ASN A 38 40.46 43.52 -12.81
C ASN A 38 39.13 43.00 -12.29
N LEU A 39 38.07 42.92 -13.13
CA LEU A 39 36.78 42.35 -12.75
C LEU A 39 36.71 40.83 -13.03
N LEU A 40 35.83 40.15 -12.35
CA LEU A 40 35.64 38.68 -12.42
C LEU A 40 34.78 38.32 -13.64
N PHE A 41 35.22 38.69 -14.84
CA PHE A 41 34.58 38.27 -16.08
C PHE A 41 35.19 37.02 -16.68
N ARG A 42 34.44 36.29 -17.49
CA ARG A 42 34.93 35.17 -18.27
C ARG A 42 36.02 35.61 -19.27
N TYR A 43 36.96 34.71 -19.52
CA TYR A 43 38.06 35.02 -20.44
C TYR A 43 37.59 35.42 -21.85
N GLU A 44 36.59 34.68 -22.36
CA GLU A 44 36.01 34.97 -23.70
C GLU A 44 35.39 36.37 -23.78
N ASP A 45 34.72 36.80 -22.71
CA ASP A 45 34.10 38.12 -22.63
C ASP A 45 35.15 39.23 -22.55
N LYS A 46 36.21 39.01 -21.75
CA LYS A 46 37.37 39.94 -21.71
C LYS A 46 38.01 40.14 -23.11
N GLN A 47 38.21 39.02 -23.81
CA GLN A 47 38.75 39.01 -25.14
C GLN A 47 37.84 39.70 -26.16
N ALA A 48 36.51 39.52 -26.02
CA ALA A 48 35.53 40.18 -26.90
C ALA A 48 35.57 41.72 -26.81
N VAL A 49 35.76 42.26 -25.59
CA VAL A 49 35.95 43.70 -25.40
C VAL A 49 37.27 44.20 -26.08
N MET A 50 38.35 43.45 -25.90
CA MET A 50 39.67 43.83 -26.46
C MET A 50 39.75 43.73 -27.99
N ASN A 51 38.97 42.81 -28.58
CA ASN A 51 38.89 42.65 -30.04
C ASN A 51 38.10 43.75 -30.75
N GLU A 52 37.33 44.57 -30.03
CA GLU A 52 36.61 45.69 -30.62
C GLU A 52 37.58 46.82 -31.04
N ASN A 53 37.48 47.26 -32.29
CA ASN A 53 38.37 48.24 -32.87
C ASN A 53 38.02 49.71 -32.52
N THR A 54 36.80 49.95 -32.06
CA THR A 54 36.30 51.27 -31.73
C THR A 54 36.04 51.44 -30.24
N LEU A 55 36.35 52.62 -29.71
CA LEU A 55 36.12 52.95 -28.30
C LEU A 55 34.62 52.76 -27.90
N ASN A 56 33.72 53.22 -28.78
CA ASN A 56 32.29 53.05 -28.52
C ASN A 56 31.86 51.57 -28.49
N GLY A 57 32.41 50.72 -29.36
CA GLY A 57 32.17 49.28 -29.37
C GLY A 57 32.65 48.63 -28.10
N ARG A 58 33.87 48.98 -27.62
CA ARG A 58 34.41 48.50 -26.34
C ARG A 58 33.53 48.87 -25.13
N LEU A 59 33.09 50.13 -25.08
CA LEU A 59 32.20 50.60 -24.01
C LEU A 59 30.83 49.89 -24.03
N GLN A 60 30.23 49.70 -25.21
CA GLN A 60 28.95 48.97 -25.34
C GLN A 60 29.11 47.54 -24.86
N ARG A 61 30.13 46.84 -25.31
CA ARG A 61 30.42 45.47 -24.85
C ARG A 61 30.62 45.39 -23.35
N LEU A 62 31.37 46.32 -22.78
CA LEU A 62 31.63 46.37 -21.35
C LEU A 62 30.32 46.58 -20.54
N VAL A 63 29.45 47.46 -21.02
CA VAL A 63 28.14 47.69 -20.38
C VAL A 63 27.22 46.45 -20.48
N GLU A 64 27.21 45.78 -21.63
CA GLU A 64 26.46 44.53 -21.82
C GLU A 64 26.96 43.43 -20.84
N MET A 65 28.27 43.29 -20.72
CA MET A 65 28.89 42.34 -19.79
C MET A 65 28.51 42.63 -18.33
N LEU A 66 28.66 43.89 -17.89
CA LEU A 66 28.28 44.29 -16.54
C LEU A 66 26.81 43.99 -16.25
N ARG A 67 25.92 44.32 -17.19
CA ARG A 67 24.48 44.02 -17.04
C ARG A 67 24.20 42.51 -16.94
N ARG A 68 24.87 41.71 -17.76
CA ARG A 68 24.73 40.26 -17.75
C ARG A 68 25.18 39.66 -16.43
N GLU A 69 26.37 40.10 -15.96
CA GLU A 69 26.89 39.62 -14.65
C GLU A 69 25.98 40.06 -13.50
N CYS A 70 25.44 41.28 -13.52
CA CYS A 70 24.45 41.69 -12.51
C CYS A 70 23.19 40.83 -12.53
N GLN A 71 22.71 40.39 -13.70
CA GLN A 71 21.56 39.50 -13.81
C GLN A 71 21.88 38.13 -13.23
N VAL A 72 23.06 37.56 -13.52
CA VAL A 72 23.48 36.26 -12.98
C VAL A 72 23.57 36.35 -11.47
N MET A 73 24.22 37.36 -10.89
CA MET A 73 24.32 37.51 -9.44
C MET A 73 22.96 37.72 -8.75
N LYS A 74 21.98 38.37 -9.39
CA LYS A 74 20.61 38.47 -8.88
C LYS A 74 19.97 37.11 -8.78
N ILE A 75 20.08 36.28 -9.83
CA ILE A 75 19.53 34.92 -9.84
C ILE A 75 20.21 34.06 -8.81
N GLU A 76 21.54 34.11 -8.69
CA GLU A 76 22.30 33.37 -7.68
C GLU A 76 21.85 33.74 -6.26
N LYS A 77 21.62 35.00 -5.97
CA LYS A 77 21.13 35.51 -4.69
C LYS A 77 19.72 34.99 -4.39
N GLU A 78 18.81 35.08 -5.37
CA GLU A 78 17.45 34.55 -5.22
C GLU A 78 17.43 33.03 -4.97
N ILE A 79 18.30 32.28 -5.65
CA ILE A 79 18.46 30.84 -5.42
C ILE A 79 18.97 30.57 -4.00
N ALA A 80 20.01 31.30 -3.57
CA ALA A 80 20.58 31.14 -2.24
C ALA A 80 19.57 31.46 -1.14
N GLU A 81 18.76 32.52 -1.31
CA GLU A 81 17.67 32.88 -0.38
C GLU A 81 16.62 31.77 -0.31
N LYS A 82 16.15 31.24 -1.44
CA LYS A 82 15.18 30.14 -1.49
C LYS A 82 15.72 28.84 -0.87
N VAL A 83 17.00 28.55 -1.09
CA VAL A 83 17.64 27.36 -0.47
C VAL A 83 17.72 27.53 1.05
N ASN A 84 18.10 28.71 1.54
CA ASN A 84 18.16 28.98 2.97
C ASN A 84 16.76 28.91 3.61
N GLU A 85 15.73 29.50 3.00
CA GLU A 85 14.35 29.38 3.47
C GLU A 85 13.87 27.93 3.54
N SER A 86 14.23 27.12 2.55
CA SER A 86 13.89 25.70 2.51
C SER A 86 14.64 24.88 3.58
N MET A 87 15.90 25.22 3.82
CA MET A 87 16.71 24.57 4.89
C MET A 87 16.20 24.95 6.28
N ASP A 88 15.88 26.21 6.51
CA ASP A 88 15.32 26.68 7.79
C ASP A 88 13.97 26.01 8.07
N LYS A 89 13.13 25.86 7.05
CA LYS A 89 11.84 25.17 7.17
C LYS A 89 12.03 23.68 7.52
N ASN A 90 12.92 22.99 6.83
CA ASN A 90 13.21 21.58 7.12
C ASN A 90 13.84 21.38 8.50
N GLN A 91 14.74 22.26 8.94
CA GLN A 91 15.31 22.23 10.29
C GLN A 91 14.26 22.50 11.36
N ARG A 92 13.36 23.44 11.12
CA ARG A 92 12.26 23.75 12.03
C ARG A 92 11.26 22.59 12.11
N ASP A 93 10.91 21.97 10.99
CA ASP A 93 10.03 20.80 10.94
C ASP A 93 10.66 19.61 11.68
N TYR A 94 11.97 19.36 11.48
CA TYR A 94 12.71 18.34 12.23
C TYR A 94 12.70 18.61 13.74
N TYR A 95 12.99 19.86 14.15
CA TYR A 95 12.98 20.24 15.57
C TYR A 95 11.60 20.12 16.20
N LEU A 96 10.54 20.50 15.49
CA LEU A 96 9.16 20.33 15.95
C LEU A 96 8.75 18.86 16.06
N HIS A 97 9.20 18.01 15.13
CA HIS A 97 8.99 16.56 15.22
C HIS A 97 9.72 15.96 16.41
N GLU A 98 10.95 16.38 16.69
CA GLU A 98 11.72 15.92 17.83
C GLU A 98 11.10 16.37 19.17
N GLN A 99 10.61 17.62 19.23
CA GLN A 99 9.85 18.09 20.39
C GLN A 99 8.56 17.30 20.59
N LEU A 100 7.80 17.01 19.53
CA LEU A 100 6.61 16.18 19.62
C LEU A 100 6.95 14.76 20.12
N HIS A 101 8.07 14.20 19.67
CA HIS A 101 8.52 12.90 20.16
C HIS A 101 8.81 12.91 21.67
N ILE A 102 9.57 13.91 22.13
CA ILE A 102 9.89 14.07 23.56
C ILE A 102 8.61 14.31 24.39
N ILE A 103 7.69 15.14 23.90
CA ILE A 103 6.41 15.40 24.58
C ILE A 103 5.55 14.13 24.63
N ASN A 104 5.48 13.36 23.56
CA ASN A 104 4.74 12.10 23.52
C ASN A 104 5.38 11.06 24.45
N ASP A 105 6.71 10.99 24.54
CA ASP A 105 7.42 10.16 25.49
C ASP A 105 7.15 10.57 26.95
N GLU A 106 7.14 11.85 27.26
CA GLU A 106 6.80 12.38 28.61
C GLU A 106 5.32 12.20 28.96
N LEU A 107 4.41 12.22 27.96
CA LEU A 107 2.98 11.96 28.15
C LEU A 107 2.65 10.45 28.19
N GLY A 108 3.63 9.59 27.95
CA GLY A 108 3.44 8.13 27.87
C GLY A 108 2.79 7.65 26.56
N GLU A 109 2.60 8.52 25.56
CA GLU A 109 2.03 8.17 24.27
C GLU A 109 3.07 7.47 23.35
N GLY A 110 4.36 7.57 23.64
CA GLY A 110 5.43 6.81 22.99
C GLY A 110 5.44 5.34 23.40
N ASP A 111 4.89 5.01 24.56
CA ASP A 111 4.74 3.65 25.08
C ASP A 111 3.62 2.86 24.34
N ASP A 112 2.67 3.57 23.71
CA ASP A 112 1.51 2.93 23.06
C ASP A 112 1.90 2.01 21.90
N THR A 113 2.86 2.39 21.07
CA THR A 113 3.30 1.53 19.94
C THR A 113 4.09 0.31 20.41
N HIS A 114 4.88 0.43 21.46
CA HIS A 114 5.59 -0.69 22.07
C HIS A 114 4.63 -1.58 22.84
N ALA A 115 3.72 -1.01 23.62
CA ALA A 115 2.66 -1.74 24.33
C ALA A 115 1.73 -2.47 23.34
N GLU A 116 1.34 -1.83 22.22
CA GLU A 116 0.58 -2.44 21.13
C GLU A 116 1.34 -3.62 20.50
N ALA A 117 2.63 -3.44 20.20
CA ALA A 117 3.46 -4.51 19.64
C ALA A 117 3.61 -5.70 20.60
N ASP A 118 3.74 -5.46 21.90
CA ASP A 118 3.81 -6.51 22.91
C ASP A 118 2.48 -7.25 23.07
N ASP A 119 1.36 -6.55 22.95
CA ASP A 119 0.03 -7.17 22.92
C ASP A 119 -0.13 -8.08 21.69
N TYR A 120 0.28 -7.63 20.51
CA TYR A 120 0.32 -8.48 19.31
C TYR A 120 1.22 -9.70 19.48
N ARG A 121 2.43 -9.54 20.06
CA ARG A 121 3.35 -10.66 20.32
C ARG A 121 2.71 -11.70 21.26
N ARG A 122 2.04 -11.24 22.33
CA ARG A 122 1.32 -12.10 23.26
C ARG A 122 0.22 -12.88 22.55
N LYS A 123 -0.68 -12.22 21.83
CA LYS A 123 -1.79 -12.82 21.08
C LYS A 123 -1.30 -13.84 20.04
N ILE A 124 -0.22 -13.55 19.31
CA ILE A 124 0.35 -14.47 18.32
C ILE A 124 0.87 -15.75 18.99
N ARG A 125 1.53 -15.64 20.15
CA ARG A 125 2.02 -16.81 20.87
C ARG A 125 0.89 -17.66 21.44
N GLU A 126 -0.20 -17.05 21.91
CA GLU A 126 -1.40 -17.75 22.40
C GLU A 126 -2.09 -18.56 21.30
N LEU A 127 -1.93 -18.21 20.04
CA LEU A 127 -2.48 -18.94 18.90
C LEU A 127 -1.76 -20.28 18.62
N HIS A 128 -0.58 -20.53 19.19
CA HIS A 128 0.21 -21.76 18.97
C HIS A 128 0.31 -22.17 17.50
N LEU A 129 0.77 -21.22 16.67
CA LEU A 129 0.89 -21.41 15.23
C LEU A 129 2.06 -22.32 14.86
N ALA A 130 2.07 -22.82 13.62
CA ALA A 130 3.27 -23.45 13.08
C ALA A 130 4.44 -22.44 13.08
N GLU A 131 5.66 -22.92 13.41
CA GLU A 131 6.86 -22.10 13.62
C GLU A 131 7.14 -21.09 12.50
N ASP A 132 6.94 -21.51 11.23
CA ASP A 132 7.12 -20.65 10.07
C ASP A 132 6.09 -19.50 9.98
N SER A 133 4.87 -19.76 10.42
CA SER A 133 3.79 -18.77 10.43
C SER A 133 3.97 -17.78 11.58
N GLU A 134 4.30 -18.28 12.77
CA GLU A 134 4.61 -17.46 13.94
C GLU A 134 5.77 -16.50 13.67
N LYS A 135 6.89 -17.02 13.14
CA LYS A 135 8.07 -16.20 12.76
C LYS A 135 7.72 -15.08 11.77
N LYS A 136 6.85 -15.36 10.78
CA LYS A 136 6.43 -14.34 9.82
C LYS A 136 5.61 -13.24 10.47
N LEU A 137 4.66 -13.59 11.33
CA LEU A 137 3.83 -12.61 12.03
C LEU A 137 4.66 -11.78 13.03
N LEU A 138 5.54 -12.40 13.81
CA LEU A 138 6.43 -11.70 14.73
C LEU A 138 7.34 -10.71 13.99
N LYS A 139 7.82 -11.06 12.80
CA LYS A 139 8.61 -10.13 11.97
C LYS A 139 7.81 -8.90 11.53
N GLU A 140 6.52 -9.05 11.23
CA GLU A 140 5.66 -7.90 10.91
C GLU A 140 5.38 -7.05 12.16
N VAL A 141 5.24 -7.65 13.35
CA VAL A 141 5.13 -6.92 14.62
C VAL A 141 6.42 -6.13 14.93
N ASP A 142 7.60 -6.73 14.72
CA ASP A 142 8.87 -6.04 14.89
C ASP A 142 9.05 -4.89 13.88
N ARG A 143 8.43 -4.99 12.71
CA ARG A 143 8.39 -3.90 11.75
C ARG A 143 7.45 -2.79 12.24
N LEU A 144 6.29 -3.15 12.77
CA LEU A 144 5.32 -2.20 13.34
C LEU A 144 5.93 -1.42 14.51
N SER A 145 6.65 -2.08 15.42
CA SER A 145 7.26 -1.44 16.59
C SER A 145 8.34 -0.39 16.26
N ARG A 146 8.91 -0.45 15.04
CA ARG A 146 9.91 0.51 14.55
C ARG A 146 9.31 1.67 13.75
N MET A 147 8.00 1.65 13.52
CA MET A 147 7.30 2.66 12.74
C MET A 147 6.61 3.65 13.67
N GLN A 148 6.53 4.90 13.22
CA GLN A 148 5.70 5.90 13.89
C GLN A 148 4.22 5.53 13.75
N SER A 149 3.44 5.74 14.81
CA SER A 149 2.01 5.41 14.87
C SER A 149 1.18 6.10 13.75
N SER A 150 1.60 7.28 13.31
CA SER A 150 0.96 8.07 12.26
C SER A 150 1.27 7.60 10.82
N ASN A 151 2.15 6.60 10.65
CA ASN A 151 2.53 6.12 9.32
C ASN A 151 1.37 5.30 8.70
N GLN A 152 1.00 5.63 7.47
CA GLN A 152 -0.01 4.89 6.69
C GLN A 152 0.34 3.40 6.54
N GLU A 153 1.63 3.07 6.46
CA GLU A 153 2.11 1.69 6.38
C GLU A 153 1.85 0.93 7.69
N ALA A 154 1.92 1.59 8.85
CA ALA A 154 1.58 0.99 10.14
C ALA A 154 0.10 0.55 10.17
N THR A 155 -0.82 1.34 9.63
CA THR A 155 -2.24 0.97 9.51
C THR A 155 -2.45 -0.27 8.65
N VAL A 156 -1.70 -0.42 7.55
CA VAL A 156 -1.75 -1.61 6.70
C VAL A 156 -1.27 -2.86 7.46
N ILE A 157 -0.19 -2.73 8.22
CA ILE A 157 0.34 -3.84 9.04
C ILE A 157 -0.64 -4.21 10.15
N ARG A 158 -1.25 -3.25 10.85
CA ARG A 158 -2.29 -3.49 11.87
C ARG A 158 -3.44 -4.28 11.29
N THR A 159 -4.03 -3.80 10.20
CA THR A 159 -5.16 -4.48 9.53
C THR A 159 -4.80 -5.92 9.12
N TYR A 160 -3.57 -6.16 8.68
CA TYR A 160 -3.09 -7.49 8.36
C TYR A 160 -2.95 -8.37 9.60
N LEU A 161 -2.35 -7.87 10.68
CA LEU A 161 -2.18 -8.58 11.94
C LEU A 161 -3.54 -8.92 12.56
N ASP A 162 -4.47 -7.96 12.60
CA ASP A 162 -5.83 -8.15 13.10
C ASP A 162 -6.55 -9.26 12.32
N THR A 163 -6.49 -9.20 10.98
CA THR A 163 -7.08 -10.25 10.14
C THR A 163 -6.47 -11.61 10.41
N CYS A 164 -5.16 -11.69 10.65
CA CYS A 164 -4.50 -12.94 10.99
C CYS A 164 -4.88 -13.46 12.39
N LEU A 165 -5.08 -12.58 13.37
CA LEU A 165 -5.49 -12.94 14.71
C LEU A 165 -6.95 -13.40 14.77
N ASP A 166 -7.82 -12.83 13.93
CA ASP A 166 -9.23 -13.22 13.84
C ASP A 166 -9.46 -14.57 13.18
N LEU A 167 -8.44 -15.15 12.52
CA LEU A 167 -8.55 -16.45 11.90
C LEU A 167 -8.60 -17.57 12.96
N PRO A 168 -9.51 -18.54 12.82
CA PRO A 168 -9.64 -19.67 13.75
C PRO A 168 -8.58 -20.74 13.46
N TRP A 169 -7.31 -20.49 13.74
CA TRP A 169 -6.18 -21.35 13.37
C TRP A 169 -6.31 -22.78 13.94
N ASN A 170 -6.62 -22.90 15.21
CA ASN A 170 -6.65 -24.17 15.95
C ASN A 170 -8.03 -24.55 16.42
N THR A 171 -9.07 -23.79 16.04
CA THR A 171 -10.45 -24.04 16.45
C THR A 171 -11.12 -24.95 15.44
N MET A 172 -11.22 -26.23 15.72
CA MET A 172 -11.91 -27.23 14.90
C MET A 172 -13.18 -27.73 15.58
N THR A 173 -14.22 -27.95 14.76
CA THR A 173 -15.39 -28.72 15.21
C THR A 173 -15.12 -30.22 15.04
N VAL A 174 -15.59 -31.02 15.99
CA VAL A 174 -15.51 -32.48 15.91
C VAL A 174 -16.60 -32.95 14.94
N ASP A 175 -16.22 -33.76 13.95
CA ASP A 175 -17.17 -34.31 12.98
C ASP A 175 -18.02 -35.41 13.63
N ASP A 176 -19.33 -35.25 13.53
CA ASP A 176 -20.27 -36.31 13.84
C ASP A 176 -20.52 -37.15 12.58
N LEU A 177 -20.01 -38.37 12.58
CA LEU A 177 -20.11 -39.30 11.45
C LEU A 177 -21.17 -40.39 11.69
N ASP A 178 -22.25 -40.03 12.38
CA ASP A 178 -23.40 -40.95 12.55
C ASP A 178 -24.31 -40.84 11.28
N ILE A 179 -24.25 -41.92 10.47
CA ILE A 179 -25.00 -42.05 9.23
C ILE A 179 -26.52 -42.04 9.47
N HIS A 180 -26.97 -42.68 10.55
CA HIS A 180 -28.40 -42.75 10.90
C HIS A 180 -28.93 -41.36 11.27
N ARG A 181 -28.19 -40.62 12.05
CA ARG A 181 -28.53 -39.23 12.39
C ARG A 181 -28.53 -38.34 11.16
N ALA A 182 -27.52 -38.49 10.29
CA ALA A 182 -27.45 -37.75 9.05
C ALA A 182 -28.66 -38.01 8.14
N GLN A 183 -29.09 -39.29 8.02
CA GLN A 183 -30.27 -39.67 7.28
C GLN A 183 -31.53 -39.02 7.86
N GLN A 184 -31.71 -39.08 9.18
CA GLN A 184 -32.88 -38.48 9.86
C GLN A 184 -32.96 -36.95 9.61
N ILE A 185 -31.84 -36.24 9.69
CA ILE A 185 -31.78 -34.78 9.40
C ILE A 185 -32.14 -34.52 7.96
N LEU A 186 -31.56 -35.24 6.99
CA LEU A 186 -31.85 -35.09 5.58
C LEU A 186 -33.32 -35.40 5.22
N ASP A 187 -33.92 -36.41 5.91
CA ASP A 187 -35.32 -36.79 5.70
C ASP A 187 -36.29 -35.79 6.35
N ARG A 188 -35.92 -35.24 7.49
CA ARG A 188 -36.68 -34.16 8.16
C ARG A 188 -36.76 -32.90 7.30
N ASP A 189 -35.63 -32.49 6.73
CA ASP A 189 -35.51 -31.19 6.08
C ASP A 189 -35.89 -31.19 4.60
N HIS A 190 -35.80 -32.35 3.95
CA HIS A 190 -36.00 -32.47 2.51
C HIS A 190 -36.93 -33.60 2.14
N TYR A 191 -38.01 -33.30 1.46
CA TYR A 191 -38.89 -34.32 0.89
C TYR A 191 -38.34 -34.84 -0.44
N GLY A 192 -38.36 -36.16 -0.63
CA GLY A 192 -37.86 -36.83 -1.84
C GLY A 192 -36.32 -36.75 -1.98
N LEU A 193 -35.82 -36.40 -3.15
CA LEU A 193 -34.38 -36.29 -3.47
C LEU A 193 -33.53 -37.52 -3.11
N LYS A 194 -34.10 -38.74 -3.21
CA LYS A 194 -33.50 -39.97 -2.75
C LYS A 194 -32.06 -40.16 -3.24
N LYS A 195 -31.82 -40.04 -4.55
CA LYS A 195 -30.49 -40.21 -5.16
C LYS A 195 -29.44 -39.22 -4.57
N VAL A 196 -29.87 -38.00 -4.25
CA VAL A 196 -28.96 -36.97 -3.68
C VAL A 196 -28.63 -37.33 -2.24
N LYS A 197 -29.64 -37.75 -1.44
CA LYS A 197 -29.47 -38.17 -0.05
C LYS A 197 -28.56 -39.40 0.02
N ASP A 198 -28.83 -40.43 -0.79
CA ASP A 198 -28.02 -41.66 -0.84
C ASP A 198 -26.55 -41.29 -1.16
N ARG A 199 -26.31 -40.41 -2.11
CA ARG A 199 -24.94 -39.98 -2.44
C ARG A 199 -24.24 -39.23 -1.31
N ILE A 200 -24.98 -38.39 -0.56
CA ILE A 200 -24.45 -37.70 0.62
C ILE A 200 -24.10 -38.72 1.72
N LEU A 201 -24.97 -39.67 1.99
CA LEU A 201 -24.74 -40.70 2.98
C LEU A 201 -23.55 -41.61 2.64
N GLU A 202 -23.41 -41.99 1.34
CA GLU A 202 -22.23 -42.70 0.84
C GLU A 202 -20.95 -41.93 1.13
N MET A 203 -20.93 -40.65 0.84
CA MET A 203 -19.76 -39.77 1.07
C MET A 203 -19.42 -39.70 2.56
N LEU A 204 -20.41 -39.56 3.44
CA LEU A 204 -20.22 -39.57 4.88
C LEU A 204 -19.69 -40.92 5.38
N ALA A 205 -20.18 -42.02 4.81
CA ALA A 205 -19.70 -43.37 5.11
C ALA A 205 -18.24 -43.58 4.69
N VAL A 206 -17.87 -43.11 3.48
CA VAL A 206 -16.47 -43.14 3.03
C VAL A 206 -15.56 -42.35 3.96
N ARG A 207 -15.99 -41.17 4.38
CA ARG A 207 -15.23 -40.31 5.31
C ARG A 207 -15.06 -40.96 6.69
N LYS A 208 -16.07 -41.71 7.15
CA LYS A 208 -16.00 -42.50 8.41
C LYS A 208 -15.01 -43.65 8.32
N LEU A 209 -14.96 -44.34 7.16
CA LEU A 209 -14.11 -45.50 6.96
C LEU A 209 -12.65 -45.11 6.63
N ALA A 210 -12.45 -43.96 5.96
CA ALA A 210 -11.15 -43.51 5.50
C ALA A 210 -10.96 -42.02 5.83
N PRO A 211 -10.64 -41.66 7.08
CA PRO A 211 -10.47 -40.25 7.52
C PRO A 211 -9.35 -39.54 6.80
N ASP A 212 -8.33 -40.25 6.29
CA ASP A 212 -7.17 -39.71 5.62
C ASP A 212 -7.41 -39.34 4.16
N VAL A 213 -8.60 -39.70 3.63
CA VAL A 213 -8.95 -39.31 2.24
C VAL A 213 -9.10 -37.80 2.15
N LYS A 214 -8.41 -37.23 1.13
CA LYS A 214 -8.48 -35.79 0.84
C LYS A 214 -9.93 -35.31 0.74
N ALA A 215 -10.14 -34.09 1.19
CA ALA A 215 -11.44 -33.43 1.18
C ALA A 215 -12.18 -33.59 -0.16
N GLN A 216 -13.43 -34.00 -0.10
CA GLN A 216 -14.28 -34.16 -1.28
C GLN A 216 -15.01 -32.86 -1.57
N ILE A 217 -15.05 -32.50 -2.83
CA ILE A 217 -15.84 -31.37 -3.33
C ILE A 217 -17.12 -31.97 -3.94
N ILE A 218 -18.28 -31.51 -3.43
CA ILE A 218 -19.58 -31.92 -3.95
C ILE A 218 -20.14 -30.79 -4.81
N CYS A 219 -20.52 -31.11 -6.04
CA CYS A 219 -21.18 -30.18 -6.93
C CYS A 219 -22.66 -30.54 -7.06
N LEU A 220 -23.54 -29.63 -6.64
CA LEU A 220 -24.99 -29.76 -6.81
C LEU A 220 -25.44 -29.00 -8.04
N VAL A 221 -26.00 -29.73 -9.01
CA VAL A 221 -26.46 -29.18 -10.28
C VAL A 221 -27.99 -29.35 -10.37
N GLY A 222 -28.69 -28.30 -10.76
CA GLY A 222 -30.12 -28.35 -10.94
C GLY A 222 -30.77 -26.97 -11.10
N PRO A 223 -32.07 -26.92 -11.43
CA PRO A 223 -32.77 -25.65 -11.60
C PRO A 223 -32.80 -24.82 -10.32
N PRO A 224 -33.05 -23.52 -10.40
CA PRO A 224 -33.25 -22.68 -9.22
C PRO A 224 -34.45 -23.14 -8.39
N GLY A 225 -34.39 -22.95 -7.06
CA GLY A 225 -35.51 -23.27 -6.17
C GLY A 225 -35.62 -24.73 -5.69
N VAL A 226 -34.79 -25.67 -6.18
CA VAL A 226 -34.87 -27.10 -5.77
C VAL A 226 -34.21 -27.41 -4.43
N GLY A 227 -33.73 -26.43 -3.69
CA GLY A 227 -33.17 -26.61 -2.35
C GLY A 227 -31.66 -26.91 -2.28
N LYS A 228 -30.85 -26.58 -3.33
CA LYS A 228 -29.40 -26.82 -3.29
C LYS A 228 -28.71 -26.17 -2.07
N THR A 229 -29.07 -24.97 -1.74
CA THR A 229 -28.50 -24.23 -0.61
C THR A 229 -28.94 -24.79 0.74
N SER A 230 -30.20 -25.26 0.87
CA SER A 230 -30.73 -25.85 2.09
C SER A 230 -30.12 -27.22 2.39
N ILE A 231 -29.90 -28.06 1.36
CA ILE A 231 -29.21 -29.36 1.52
C ILE A 231 -27.81 -29.16 2.11
N ALA A 232 -27.04 -28.18 1.66
CA ALA A 232 -25.71 -27.92 2.20
C ALA A 232 -25.76 -27.54 3.69
N ARG A 233 -26.78 -26.84 4.13
CA ARG A 233 -27.01 -26.54 5.57
C ARG A 233 -27.31 -27.82 6.37
N SER A 234 -28.18 -28.70 5.86
CA SER A 234 -28.53 -29.97 6.53
C SER A 234 -27.32 -30.91 6.61
N ILE A 235 -26.43 -30.90 5.61
CA ILE A 235 -25.16 -31.63 5.68
C ILE A 235 -24.24 -31.04 6.77
N ALA A 236 -24.14 -29.73 6.88
CA ALA A 236 -23.35 -29.11 7.92
C ALA A 236 -23.88 -29.45 9.33
N GLU A 237 -25.20 -29.41 9.48
CA GLU A 237 -25.89 -29.82 10.76
C GLU A 237 -25.62 -31.26 11.06
N SER A 238 -25.71 -32.18 10.10
CA SER A 238 -25.48 -33.61 10.31
C SER A 238 -24.03 -33.92 10.72
N LEU A 239 -23.08 -33.14 10.23
CA LEU A 239 -21.65 -33.24 10.58
C LEU A 239 -21.27 -32.50 11.88
N GLY A 240 -22.15 -31.67 12.43
CA GLY A 240 -21.80 -30.76 13.52
C GLY A 240 -20.84 -29.65 13.14
N ARG A 241 -20.70 -29.40 11.84
CA ARG A 241 -19.81 -28.33 11.31
C ARG A 241 -20.50 -26.97 11.23
N LYS A 242 -19.71 -25.91 11.39
CA LYS A 242 -20.17 -24.55 11.09
C LYS A 242 -20.41 -24.41 9.59
N TYR A 243 -21.53 -23.76 9.23
CA TYR A 243 -21.94 -23.53 7.85
C TYR A 243 -21.67 -22.09 7.44
N VAL A 244 -21.03 -21.90 6.28
CA VAL A 244 -20.81 -20.58 5.67
C VAL A 244 -21.17 -20.63 4.20
N ARG A 245 -21.91 -19.62 3.75
CA ARG A 245 -22.26 -19.41 2.34
C ARG A 245 -21.44 -18.27 1.76
N ILE A 246 -20.79 -18.52 0.63
CA ILE A 246 -20.08 -17.54 -0.18
C ILE A 246 -20.83 -17.41 -1.51
N SER A 247 -21.51 -16.28 -1.73
CA SER A 247 -22.12 -16.00 -3.02
C SER A 247 -21.04 -15.51 -3.99
N LEU A 248 -20.86 -16.22 -5.10
CA LEU A 248 -19.94 -15.87 -6.17
C LEU A 248 -20.65 -15.20 -7.34
N GLY A 249 -22.01 -15.12 -7.30
CA GLY A 249 -22.80 -14.43 -8.31
C GLY A 249 -22.47 -12.95 -8.35
N GLY A 250 -22.07 -12.45 -9.53
CA GLY A 250 -21.73 -11.04 -9.73
C GLY A 250 -20.31 -10.64 -9.35
N VAL A 251 -19.48 -11.57 -8.87
CA VAL A 251 -18.05 -11.32 -8.65
C VAL A 251 -17.37 -11.12 -10.00
N ARG A 252 -16.77 -9.95 -10.18
CA ARG A 252 -16.09 -9.56 -11.43
C ARG A 252 -14.58 -9.58 -11.33
N ASP A 253 -14.04 -9.46 -10.12
CA ASP A 253 -12.61 -9.41 -9.87
C ASP A 253 -12.15 -10.64 -9.06
N GLU A 254 -11.10 -11.28 -9.52
CA GLU A 254 -10.41 -12.36 -8.80
C GLU A 254 -9.95 -11.89 -7.41
N ALA A 255 -9.63 -10.61 -7.27
CA ALA A 255 -9.22 -10.02 -6.00
C ALA A 255 -10.33 -10.08 -4.93
N GLU A 256 -11.62 -10.10 -5.29
CA GLU A 256 -12.70 -10.30 -4.32
C GLU A 256 -12.65 -11.68 -3.67
N ILE A 257 -12.20 -12.70 -4.40
CA ILE A 257 -12.11 -14.09 -3.89
C ILE A 257 -10.82 -14.30 -3.13
N ARG A 258 -9.69 -13.87 -3.72
CA ARG A 258 -8.34 -14.06 -3.16
C ARG A 258 -7.94 -13.03 -2.12
N GLY A 259 -8.50 -11.82 -2.19
CA GLY A 259 -8.10 -10.65 -1.42
C GLY A 259 -7.19 -9.72 -2.24
N HIS A 260 -7.14 -8.47 -1.84
CA HIS A 260 -6.26 -7.47 -2.43
C HIS A 260 -4.82 -7.65 -1.93
N ARG A 261 -3.86 -7.11 -2.70
CA ARG A 261 -2.46 -7.07 -2.24
C ARG A 261 -2.38 -6.21 -0.97
N ARG A 262 -1.75 -6.73 0.07
CA ARG A 262 -1.64 -6.07 1.38
C ARG A 262 -0.98 -4.69 1.36
N THR A 263 -0.27 -4.34 0.29
CA THR A 263 0.37 -3.04 0.11
C THR A 263 -0.60 -1.89 -0.19
N TYR A 264 -1.85 -2.19 -0.48
CA TYR A 264 -2.86 -1.16 -0.72
C TYR A 264 -3.53 -0.75 0.59
N ILE A 265 -3.66 0.56 0.81
CA ILE A 265 -4.45 1.11 1.93
C ILE A 265 -5.91 0.69 1.75
N GLY A 266 -6.48 0.07 2.78
CA GLY A 266 -7.84 -0.49 2.71
C GLY A 266 -7.91 -1.86 2.04
N ALA A 267 -6.78 -2.59 1.93
CA ALA A 267 -6.77 -3.96 1.43
C ALA A 267 -7.69 -4.83 2.31
N MET A 268 -8.68 -5.46 1.67
CA MET A 268 -9.61 -6.36 2.35
C MET A 268 -9.18 -7.81 2.13
N PRO A 269 -9.37 -8.70 3.12
CA PRO A 269 -9.19 -10.12 2.95
C PRO A 269 -10.19 -10.66 1.91
N GLY A 270 -9.81 -11.72 1.19
CA GLY A 270 -10.70 -12.38 0.23
C GLY A 270 -11.92 -13.01 0.90
N LYS A 271 -12.97 -13.24 0.10
CA LYS A 271 -14.24 -13.84 0.57
C LYS A 271 -14.05 -15.16 1.30
N ILE A 272 -13.04 -15.97 0.93
CA ILE A 272 -12.74 -17.24 1.60
C ILE A 272 -12.23 -16.99 3.02
N ILE A 273 -11.28 -16.08 3.20
CA ILE A 273 -10.72 -15.72 4.51
C ILE A 273 -11.81 -15.09 5.39
N SER A 274 -12.59 -14.16 4.86
CA SER A 274 -13.71 -13.54 5.57
C SER A 274 -14.77 -14.56 6.00
N ALA A 275 -15.01 -15.58 5.16
CA ALA A 275 -15.92 -16.67 5.50
C ALA A 275 -15.39 -17.55 6.66
N MET A 276 -14.09 -17.80 6.70
CA MET A 276 -13.45 -18.54 7.82
C MET A 276 -13.53 -17.76 9.14
N ILE A 277 -13.27 -16.45 9.10
CA ILE A 277 -13.42 -15.57 10.27
C ILE A 277 -14.87 -15.59 10.78
N THR A 278 -15.84 -15.50 9.86
CA THR A 278 -17.28 -15.55 10.20
C THR A 278 -17.68 -16.90 10.80
N ALA A 279 -17.13 -18.00 10.27
CA ALA A 279 -17.40 -19.35 10.77
C ALA A 279 -16.83 -19.61 12.16
N LYS A 280 -15.77 -18.90 12.55
CA LYS A 280 -15.02 -19.14 13.80
C LYS A 280 -14.58 -20.60 13.95
N SER A 281 -14.28 -21.27 12.83
CA SER A 281 -13.81 -22.66 12.79
C SER A 281 -12.89 -22.86 11.59
N SER A 282 -11.83 -23.62 11.74
CA SER A 282 -10.87 -23.93 10.68
C SER A 282 -11.36 -25.01 9.71
N ASN A 283 -12.41 -25.75 10.07
CA ASN A 283 -13.03 -26.80 9.25
C ASN A 283 -14.53 -26.57 8.94
N PRO A 284 -14.95 -25.34 8.53
CA PRO A 284 -16.34 -25.10 8.22
C PRO A 284 -16.75 -25.84 6.94
N LEU A 285 -18.05 -26.08 6.79
CA LEU A 285 -18.63 -26.45 5.51
C LEU A 285 -18.88 -25.16 4.71
N MET A 286 -18.10 -24.97 3.65
CA MET A 286 -18.22 -23.79 2.77
C MET A 286 -19.11 -24.12 1.57
N LEU A 287 -20.20 -23.38 1.40
CA LEU A 287 -21.01 -23.41 0.21
C LEU A 287 -20.60 -22.29 -0.72
N LEU A 288 -20.07 -22.65 -1.89
CA LEU A 288 -19.83 -21.71 -3.00
C LEU A 288 -21.08 -21.68 -3.89
N ASP A 289 -21.89 -20.65 -3.74
CA ASP A 289 -23.18 -20.54 -4.44
C ASP A 289 -23.05 -19.67 -5.69
N GLU A 290 -23.85 -19.96 -6.71
CA GLU A 290 -23.89 -19.22 -7.98
C GLU A 290 -22.55 -19.16 -8.71
N ILE A 291 -21.77 -20.24 -8.71
CA ILE A 291 -20.46 -20.32 -9.38
C ILE A 291 -20.57 -20.16 -10.91
N ASP A 292 -21.73 -20.51 -11.46
CA ASP A 292 -22.09 -20.36 -12.88
C ASP A 292 -22.22 -18.88 -13.31
N LYS A 293 -22.41 -17.97 -12.34
CA LYS A 293 -22.52 -16.54 -12.58
C LYS A 293 -21.21 -15.78 -12.41
N LEU A 294 -20.07 -16.47 -12.23
CA LEU A 294 -18.76 -15.87 -12.30
C LEU A 294 -18.58 -15.27 -13.69
N ALA A 295 -18.37 -13.96 -13.77
CA ALA A 295 -18.26 -13.25 -15.04
C ALA A 295 -17.07 -13.73 -15.86
N ASP A 296 -17.35 -14.44 -16.94
CA ASP A 296 -16.37 -14.84 -17.92
C ASP A 296 -15.97 -13.61 -18.75
N ARG A 297 -14.76 -13.12 -18.61
CA ARG A 297 -14.24 -11.95 -19.35
C ARG A 297 -14.15 -12.17 -20.86
N LYS A 298 -14.44 -13.38 -21.37
CA LYS A 298 -14.20 -13.75 -22.77
C LYS A 298 -15.41 -14.16 -23.61
N SER A 299 -16.61 -14.28 -23.08
CA SER A 299 -17.75 -14.67 -23.91
C SER A 299 -18.95 -13.72 -23.78
N THR A 300 -19.04 -12.78 -24.71
CA THR A 300 -20.24 -11.98 -25.00
C THR A 300 -21.32 -12.77 -25.78
N ARG A 301 -21.20 -14.09 -25.87
CA ARG A 301 -22.19 -14.98 -26.49
C ARG A 301 -22.50 -16.14 -25.58
N LEU A 302 -23.28 -15.87 -24.55
CA LEU A 302 -23.93 -16.93 -23.79
C LEU A 302 -25.12 -17.46 -24.57
N ASN A 303 -24.99 -18.71 -24.95
CA ASN A 303 -26.07 -19.50 -25.49
C ASN A 303 -27.21 -19.55 -24.46
N SER A 304 -28.40 -19.20 -24.86
CA SER A 304 -29.63 -19.12 -24.01
C SER A 304 -30.03 -20.44 -23.33
N SER A 305 -29.31 -21.54 -23.55
CA SER A 305 -29.55 -22.85 -22.95
C SER A 305 -29.06 -23.00 -21.49
N HIS A 306 -28.23 -22.09 -20.97
CA HIS A 306 -27.74 -22.13 -19.59
C HIS A 306 -28.60 -21.38 -18.57
N LEU A 307 -29.68 -20.78 -19.01
CA LEU A 307 -30.56 -19.94 -18.15
C LEU A 307 -31.30 -20.71 -17.04
N TYR A 308 -31.30 -22.03 -17.06
CA TYR A 308 -32.10 -22.86 -16.15
C TYR A 308 -31.31 -23.75 -15.19
N ILE A 309 -29.98 -23.69 -15.21
CA ILE A 309 -29.15 -24.55 -14.34
C ILE A 309 -28.23 -23.66 -13.51
N SER A 310 -28.41 -23.68 -12.19
CA SER A 310 -27.48 -23.05 -11.26
C SER A 310 -26.68 -24.11 -10.50
N TYR A 311 -25.40 -23.79 -10.23
CA TYR A 311 -24.47 -24.69 -9.56
C TYR A 311 -24.24 -24.22 -8.13
N ALA A 312 -24.24 -25.15 -7.22
CA ALA A 312 -23.74 -24.94 -5.86
C ALA A 312 -22.66 -25.98 -5.60
N VAL A 313 -21.51 -25.50 -5.19
CA VAL A 313 -20.35 -26.35 -4.87
C VAL A 313 -20.01 -26.17 -3.40
N PHE A 314 -19.77 -27.24 -2.68
CA PHE A 314 -19.28 -27.15 -1.32
C PHE A 314 -18.09 -28.07 -1.09
N CYS A 315 -17.15 -27.54 -0.28
CA CYS A 315 -15.95 -28.25 0.07
C CYS A 315 -16.06 -28.70 1.53
N LEU A 316 -15.76 -29.98 1.73
CA LEU A 316 -15.50 -30.56 3.03
C LEU A 316 -13.98 -30.72 3.16
N LYS A 317 -13.35 -29.90 3.96
CA LYS A 317 -11.91 -30.02 4.25
C LYS A 317 -11.70 -30.82 5.53
#